data_52331a1e5fab5d3d02f8c829ebd26265
#
_entry.id   52331a1e5fab5d3d02f8c829ebd26265
#
_cell.length_a   1.000
_cell.length_b   1.000
_cell.length_c   1.000
_cell.angle_alpha   90.00
_cell.angle_beta   90.00
_cell.angle_gamma   90.00
#
_symmetry.space_group_name_H-M   'P 1'
#
loop_
_entity.id
_entity.type
_entity.pdbx_description
1 polymer ?
#
loop_
_entity_poly.entity_id
_entity_poly.type
_entity_poly.pdbx_seq_one_letter_code
_entity_poly.pdbx_strand_id
1 'polypeptide(L)'
;MNSEMLGLSYLQIALGKTDHLVAHINSNDKEPSWDGDVEVYRKAGHVHAKADLILKVPVQVKGHCKPNLKKKSIRYSIQYADLKNYLAIGGTIFFVIYINDSGDKAAIYYADLLPYDLKKHLKAYDGDPYKYKSIELKTFPKKKNDIADVFLNFTHHMNMQRASINSTPVTLESLCTSDPAQFSNIELTMGYSTTSRNYQ
;
A
#
# COMPACT_ATOMS: atom_id res chain seq x y z
N MET A 1 -19.12 -17.15 10.51
CA MET A 1 -18.22 -16.06 10.95
C MET A 1 -18.06 -15.07 9.81
N ASN A 2 -18.26 -13.79 10.04
CA ASN A 2 -18.03 -12.73 9.03
C ASN A 2 -16.52 -12.37 9.03
N SER A 3 -15.77 -12.98 8.11
CA SER A 3 -14.32 -12.80 8.02
C SER A 3 -13.91 -11.40 7.56
N GLU A 4 -14.76 -10.71 6.81
CA GLU A 4 -14.50 -9.34 6.37
C GLU A 4 -14.54 -8.36 7.55
N MET A 5 -15.61 -8.39 8.33
CA MET A 5 -15.76 -7.54 9.52
C MET A 5 -14.67 -7.82 10.57
N LEU A 6 -14.36 -9.09 10.81
CA LEU A 6 -13.27 -9.46 11.72
C LEU A 6 -11.90 -9.00 11.20
N GLY A 7 -11.65 -9.13 9.89
CA GLY A 7 -10.42 -8.63 9.28
C GLY A 7 -10.22 -7.14 9.50
N LEU A 8 -11.25 -6.35 9.26
CA LEU A 8 -11.25 -4.90 9.54
C LEU A 8 -10.93 -4.61 11.02
N SER A 9 -11.58 -5.31 11.94
CA SER A 9 -11.36 -5.13 13.39
C SER A 9 -9.90 -5.43 13.77
N TYR A 10 -9.30 -6.52 13.23
CA TYR A 10 -7.90 -6.83 13.49
C TYR A 10 -6.95 -5.77 12.93
N LEU A 11 -7.24 -5.21 11.75
CA LEU A 11 -6.46 -4.12 11.19
C LEU A 11 -6.58 -2.85 12.03
N GLN A 12 -7.80 -2.46 12.41
CA GLN A 12 -8.03 -1.28 13.26
C GLN A 12 -7.30 -1.39 14.61
N ILE A 13 -7.33 -2.58 15.25
CA ILE A 13 -6.56 -2.84 16.48
C ILE A 13 -5.05 -2.71 16.22
N ALA A 14 -4.55 -3.19 15.09
CA ALA A 14 -3.14 -3.08 14.75
C ALA A 14 -2.72 -1.62 14.52
N LEU A 15 -3.51 -0.86 13.77
CA LEU A 15 -3.27 0.56 13.49
C LEU A 15 -3.37 1.43 14.75
N GLY A 16 -4.33 1.14 15.63
CA GLY A 16 -4.51 1.83 16.90
C GLY A 16 -3.36 1.69 17.91
N LYS A 17 -2.32 0.89 17.61
CA LYS A 17 -1.11 0.80 18.44
C LYS A 17 -0.17 1.98 18.28
N THR A 18 -0.29 2.77 17.22
CA THR A 18 0.57 3.90 16.94
C THR A 18 -0.20 5.21 16.96
N ASP A 19 0.38 6.22 17.59
CA ASP A 19 -0.20 7.55 17.73
C ASP A 19 0.07 8.47 16.51
N HIS A 20 0.59 7.91 15.42
CA HIS A 20 0.78 8.60 14.14
C HIS A 20 -0.38 8.41 13.17
N LEU A 21 -1.29 7.47 13.45
CA LEU A 21 -2.30 7.02 12.50
C LEU A 21 -3.71 7.15 13.09
N VAL A 22 -4.65 7.62 12.26
CA VAL A 22 -6.08 7.57 12.56
C VAL A 22 -6.78 6.85 11.42
N ALA A 23 -7.37 5.69 11.71
CA ALA A 23 -8.00 4.84 10.71
C ALA A 23 -9.50 5.16 10.58
N HIS A 24 -9.92 5.47 9.36
CA HIS A 24 -11.32 5.67 8.96
C HIS A 24 -11.70 4.57 7.96
N ILE A 25 -11.86 3.34 8.45
CA ILE A 25 -12.13 2.15 7.64
C ILE A 25 -13.48 1.59 8.04
N ASN A 26 -14.41 1.48 7.10
CA ASN A 26 -15.78 1.09 7.33
C ASN A 26 -16.11 -0.26 6.68
N SER A 27 -16.81 -1.14 7.41
CA SER A 27 -17.26 -2.45 6.92
C SER A 27 -18.43 -2.39 5.94
N ASN A 28 -19.12 -1.26 5.85
CA ASN A 28 -20.32 -1.07 5.01
C ASN A 28 -20.11 -0.04 3.90
N ASP A 29 -18.88 0.38 3.67
CA ASP A 29 -18.59 1.28 2.57
C ASP A 29 -18.69 0.51 1.26
N LYS A 30 -19.56 0.98 0.37
CA LYS A 30 -19.79 0.40 -0.95
C LYS A 30 -19.01 1.13 -2.03
N GLU A 31 -18.01 1.94 -1.61
CA GLU A 31 -17.13 2.57 -2.59
C GLU A 31 -16.35 1.48 -3.34
N PRO A 32 -16.41 1.49 -4.67
CA PRO A 32 -15.65 0.53 -5.46
C PRO A 32 -14.15 0.69 -5.20
N SER A 33 -13.46 -0.42 -4.94
CA SER A 33 -11.99 -0.51 -4.80
C SER A 33 -11.38 0.01 -3.50
N TRP A 34 -12.15 0.61 -2.57
CA TRP A 34 -11.62 1.07 -1.26
C TRP A 34 -12.57 0.73 -0.12
N ASP A 35 -11.99 0.49 1.07
CA ASP A 35 -12.76 0.30 2.33
C ASP A 35 -12.56 1.50 3.28
N GLY A 36 -11.87 2.55 2.86
CA GLY A 36 -11.64 3.76 3.62
C GLY A 36 -10.23 4.31 3.48
N ASP A 37 -9.83 5.14 4.45
CA ASP A 37 -8.51 5.77 4.49
C ASP A 37 -7.89 5.74 5.90
N VAL A 38 -6.57 5.97 5.94
CA VAL A 38 -5.80 6.17 7.17
C VAL A 38 -5.12 7.53 7.11
N GLU A 39 -5.47 8.41 8.04
CA GLU A 39 -4.79 9.68 8.22
C GLU A 39 -3.41 9.45 8.84
N VAL A 40 -2.38 10.02 8.22
CA VAL A 40 -0.98 9.91 8.64
C VAL A 40 -0.51 11.26 9.16
N TYR A 41 -0.05 11.30 10.41
CA TYR A 41 0.39 12.52 11.07
C TYR A 41 1.90 12.53 11.31
N ARG A 42 2.51 13.71 11.15
CA ARG A 42 3.95 13.92 11.35
C ARG A 42 4.36 13.69 12.79
N LYS A 43 3.56 14.15 13.73
CA LYS A 43 3.80 14.02 15.16
C LYS A 43 2.88 12.96 15.76
N ALA A 44 3.47 12.10 16.61
CA ALA A 44 2.69 11.19 17.42
C ALA A 44 1.92 11.95 18.50
N GLY A 45 0.68 11.55 18.77
CA GLY A 45 -0.13 12.15 19.83
C GLY A 45 -1.55 11.62 19.86
N HIS A 46 -2.24 11.78 20.97
CA HIS A 46 -3.66 11.42 21.07
C HIS A 46 -4.58 12.49 20.46
N VAL A 47 -4.09 13.71 20.32
CA VAL A 47 -4.79 14.82 19.68
C VAL A 47 -3.89 15.35 18.57
N HIS A 48 -4.39 15.33 17.35
CA HIS A 48 -3.64 15.76 16.18
C HIS A 48 -4.03 17.17 15.74
N ALA A 49 -3.05 18.03 15.51
CA ALA A 49 -3.28 19.31 14.86
C ALA A 49 -3.46 19.12 13.35
N LYS A 50 -4.37 19.87 12.73
CA LYS A 50 -4.60 19.83 11.28
C LYS A 50 -3.31 20.08 10.45
N ALA A 51 -2.41 20.91 10.99
CA ALA A 51 -1.11 21.22 10.35
C ALA A 51 -0.12 20.04 10.36
N ASP A 52 -0.33 19.03 11.20
CA ASP A 52 0.53 17.85 11.27
C ASP A 52 0.04 16.71 10.37
N LEU A 53 -1.13 16.84 9.73
CA LEU A 53 -1.61 15.87 8.74
C LEU A 53 -0.70 15.88 7.51
N ILE A 54 -0.11 14.72 7.19
CA ILE A 54 0.72 14.55 5.99
C ILE A 54 -0.16 14.17 4.80
N LEU A 55 -0.96 13.13 4.97
CA LEU A 55 -1.79 12.55 3.90
C LEU A 55 -2.88 11.65 4.47
N LYS A 56 -3.97 11.49 3.72
CA LYS A 56 -4.92 10.38 3.86
C LYS A 56 -4.52 9.29 2.89
N VAL A 57 -4.14 8.13 3.43
CA VAL A 57 -3.72 6.97 2.63
C VAL A 57 -4.91 6.07 2.38
N PRO A 58 -5.35 5.90 1.12
CA PRO A 58 -6.42 4.99 0.79
C PRO A 58 -6.02 3.54 1.10
N VAL A 59 -6.95 2.77 1.64
CA VAL A 59 -6.72 1.36 1.98
C VAL A 59 -7.83 0.46 1.45
N GLN A 60 -7.43 -0.75 1.04
CA GLN A 60 -8.34 -1.85 0.71
C GLN A 60 -8.05 -3.03 1.61
N VAL A 61 -9.09 -3.69 2.13
CA VAL A 61 -8.97 -4.76 3.12
C VAL A 61 -9.75 -6.00 2.64
N LYS A 62 -9.12 -7.16 2.67
CA LYS A 62 -9.77 -8.44 2.38
C LYS A 62 -9.58 -9.41 3.55
N GLY A 63 -10.66 -9.85 4.15
CA GLY A 63 -10.67 -10.82 5.25
C GLY A 63 -11.02 -12.23 4.77
N HIS A 64 -10.22 -13.23 5.15
CA HIS A 64 -10.45 -14.64 4.78
C HIS A 64 -10.19 -15.58 5.95
N CYS A 65 -11.06 -16.59 6.11
CA CYS A 65 -10.78 -17.72 7.01
C CYS A 65 -9.70 -18.61 6.39
N LYS A 66 -8.60 -18.82 7.11
CA LYS A 66 -7.48 -19.68 6.69
C LYS A 66 -6.85 -20.38 7.89
N PRO A 67 -6.60 -21.71 7.82
CA PRO A 67 -6.03 -22.45 8.95
C PRO A 67 -4.56 -22.13 9.20
N ASN A 68 -3.81 -21.71 8.17
CA ASN A 68 -2.38 -21.44 8.28
C ASN A 68 -2.09 -19.94 8.30
N LEU A 69 -1.68 -19.44 9.47
CA LEU A 69 -1.33 -18.04 9.73
C LEU A 69 0.18 -17.75 9.76
N LYS A 70 1.04 -18.77 9.50
CA LYS A 70 2.50 -18.68 9.72
C LYS A 70 3.30 -18.31 8.46
N LYS A 71 2.67 -17.98 7.36
CA LYS A 71 3.37 -17.61 6.12
C LYS A 71 4.08 -16.29 6.27
N LYS A 72 5.31 -16.15 5.74
CA LYS A 72 6.06 -14.89 5.69
C LYS A 72 5.54 -13.95 4.60
N SER A 73 5.07 -14.50 3.49
CA SER A 73 4.39 -13.77 2.42
C SER A 73 3.27 -14.62 1.83
N ILE A 74 2.36 -13.97 1.14
CA ILE A 74 1.26 -14.61 0.40
C ILE A 74 1.16 -13.98 -0.99
N ARG A 75 0.53 -14.71 -1.92
CA ARG A 75 0.10 -14.14 -3.19
C ARG A 75 -1.41 -13.96 -3.18
N TYR A 76 -1.85 -12.81 -3.67
CA TYR A 76 -3.27 -12.47 -3.79
C TYR A 76 -3.57 -11.93 -5.18
N SER A 77 -4.71 -12.33 -5.74
CA SER A 77 -5.13 -11.91 -7.07
C SER A 77 -6.02 -10.69 -6.98
N ILE A 78 -5.60 -9.58 -7.59
CA ILE A 78 -6.32 -8.29 -7.64
C ILE A 78 -6.79 -8.07 -9.07
N GLN A 79 -8.01 -7.59 -9.26
CA GLN A 79 -8.54 -7.27 -10.59
C GLN A 79 -7.76 -6.10 -11.21
N TYR A 80 -7.57 -6.15 -12.52
CA TYR A 80 -6.94 -5.05 -13.23
C TYR A 80 -7.72 -3.74 -13.13
N ALA A 81 -9.05 -3.81 -13.04
CA ALA A 81 -9.90 -2.64 -12.80
C ALA A 81 -9.52 -1.91 -11.49
N ASP A 82 -9.32 -2.67 -10.39
CA ASP A 82 -8.89 -2.10 -9.11
C ASP A 82 -7.50 -1.49 -9.21
N LEU A 83 -6.54 -2.17 -9.86
CA LEU A 83 -5.19 -1.64 -10.05
C LEU A 83 -5.18 -0.32 -10.82
N LYS A 84 -6.07 -0.16 -11.81
CA LYS A 84 -6.25 1.11 -12.54
C LYS A 84 -6.80 2.21 -11.64
N ASN A 85 -7.80 1.88 -10.82
CA ASN A 85 -8.38 2.81 -9.86
C ASN A 85 -7.32 3.25 -8.84
N TYR A 86 -6.51 2.32 -8.30
CA TYR A 86 -5.41 2.64 -7.39
C TYR A 86 -4.37 3.56 -8.04
N LEU A 87 -4.00 3.32 -9.30
CA LEU A 87 -3.08 4.19 -10.03
C LEU A 87 -3.65 5.60 -10.19
N ALA A 88 -4.94 5.72 -10.53
CA ALA A 88 -5.58 7.01 -10.76
C ALA A 88 -5.56 7.94 -9.54
N ILE A 89 -5.63 7.39 -8.32
CA ILE A 89 -5.58 8.17 -7.07
C ILE A 89 -4.17 8.31 -6.50
N GLY A 90 -3.15 7.71 -7.12
CA GLY A 90 -1.75 7.81 -6.70
C GLY A 90 -1.26 6.68 -5.81
N GLY A 91 -2.02 5.60 -5.66
CA GLY A 91 -1.63 4.41 -4.91
C GLY A 91 -2.57 4.06 -3.77
N THR A 92 -2.39 2.88 -3.21
CA THR A 92 -3.14 2.36 -2.04
C THR A 92 -2.28 1.37 -1.26
N ILE A 93 -2.57 1.20 0.03
CA ILE A 93 -2.06 0.05 0.78
C ILE A 93 -3.14 -1.03 0.77
N PHE A 94 -2.81 -2.17 0.18
CA PHE A 94 -3.72 -3.31 0.07
C PHE A 94 -3.45 -4.32 1.18
N PHE A 95 -4.47 -4.65 1.97
CA PHE A 95 -4.38 -5.59 3.08
C PHE A 95 -5.14 -6.88 2.80
N VAL A 96 -4.55 -8.01 3.21
CA VAL A 96 -5.22 -9.32 3.29
C VAL A 96 -5.03 -9.86 4.70
N ILE A 97 -6.14 -10.15 5.37
CA ILE A 97 -6.13 -10.66 6.74
C ILE A 97 -6.63 -12.10 6.74
N TYR A 98 -5.76 -13.02 7.14
CA TYR A 98 -6.11 -14.41 7.39
C TYR A 98 -6.50 -14.59 8.84
N ILE A 99 -7.64 -15.20 9.07
CA ILE A 99 -8.23 -15.44 10.39
C ILE A 99 -8.40 -16.94 10.55
N ASN A 100 -8.05 -17.48 11.70
CA ASN A 100 -8.27 -18.89 11.98
C ASN A 100 -9.76 -19.21 12.17
N ASP A 101 -10.10 -20.50 12.21
CA ASP A 101 -11.50 -20.95 12.22
C ASP A 101 -12.25 -20.53 13.51
N SER A 102 -11.54 -20.39 14.64
CA SER A 102 -12.11 -19.88 15.90
C SER A 102 -12.30 -18.36 15.94
N GLY A 103 -11.65 -17.61 15.02
CA GLY A 103 -11.76 -16.15 14.96
C GLY A 103 -10.91 -15.38 15.99
N ASP A 104 -10.11 -16.09 16.82
CA ASP A 104 -9.31 -15.50 17.90
C ASP A 104 -7.89 -15.11 17.51
N LYS A 105 -7.42 -15.53 16.32
CA LYS A 105 -6.09 -15.22 15.79
C LYS A 105 -6.15 -14.76 14.36
N ALA A 106 -5.31 -13.77 14.03
CA ALA A 106 -5.16 -13.27 12.67
C ALA A 106 -3.69 -13.06 12.28
N ALA A 107 -3.45 -13.17 10.99
CA ALA A 107 -2.21 -12.73 10.34
C ALA A 107 -2.55 -11.69 9.30
N ILE A 108 -1.92 -10.51 9.39
CA ILE A 108 -2.13 -9.38 8.50
C ILE A 108 -1.00 -9.36 7.49
N TYR A 109 -1.35 -9.30 6.21
CA TYR A 109 -0.43 -9.13 5.09
C TYR A 109 -0.76 -7.86 4.34
N TYR A 110 0.24 -7.24 3.72
CA TYR A 110 0.04 -6.00 2.98
C TYR A 110 0.97 -5.86 1.78
N ALA A 111 0.55 -5.02 0.84
CA ALA A 111 1.37 -4.55 -0.27
C ALA A 111 1.20 -3.04 -0.43
N ASP A 112 2.34 -2.36 -0.59
CA ASP A 112 2.41 -0.95 -0.94
C ASP A 112 2.24 -0.84 -2.45
N LEU A 113 1.04 -0.50 -2.92
CA LEU A 113 0.73 -0.35 -4.34
C LEU A 113 0.98 1.10 -4.77
N LEU A 114 2.24 1.42 -5.02
CA LEU A 114 2.68 2.74 -5.45
C LEU A 114 2.56 2.93 -6.97
N PRO A 115 2.52 4.16 -7.49
CA PRO A 115 2.30 4.43 -8.92
C PRO A 115 3.26 3.69 -9.85
N TYR A 116 4.55 3.61 -9.51
CA TYR A 116 5.55 2.90 -10.32
C TYR A 116 5.25 1.39 -10.42
N ASP A 117 4.96 0.75 -9.29
CA ASP A 117 4.63 -0.67 -9.24
C ASP A 117 3.30 -0.96 -9.93
N LEU A 118 2.30 -0.12 -9.74
CA LEU A 118 1.02 -0.21 -10.42
C LEU A 118 1.17 -0.13 -11.93
N LYS A 119 1.96 0.81 -12.46
CA LYS A 119 2.29 0.88 -13.90
C LYS A 119 2.97 -0.39 -14.40
N LYS A 120 3.91 -0.94 -13.63
CA LYS A 120 4.59 -2.19 -13.94
C LYS A 120 3.60 -3.36 -14.00
N HIS A 121 2.69 -3.45 -13.05
CA HIS A 121 1.67 -4.49 -13.02
C HIS A 121 0.68 -4.36 -14.20
N LEU A 122 0.37 -3.12 -14.59
CA LEU A 122 -0.56 -2.83 -15.69
C LEU A 122 0.06 -2.99 -17.09
N LYS A 123 1.38 -3.13 -17.24
CA LYS A 123 2.03 -3.35 -18.56
C LYS A 123 1.46 -4.56 -19.32
N ALA A 124 1.02 -5.59 -18.62
CA ALA A 124 0.45 -6.80 -19.21
C ALA A 124 -1.09 -6.74 -19.36
N TYR A 125 -1.70 -5.56 -19.12
CA TYR A 125 -3.13 -5.37 -19.25
C TYR A 125 -3.52 -5.25 -20.71
N ASP A 126 -4.43 -6.13 -21.15
CA ASP A 126 -4.91 -6.23 -22.53
C ASP A 126 -6.29 -5.61 -22.76
N GLY A 127 -6.81 -4.86 -21.78
CA GLY A 127 -8.12 -4.21 -21.84
C GLY A 127 -9.25 -4.95 -21.13
N ASP A 128 -9.08 -6.22 -20.76
CA ASP A 128 -10.09 -7.00 -20.05
C ASP A 128 -10.10 -6.68 -18.54
N PRO A 129 -11.11 -5.94 -18.03
CA PRO A 129 -11.17 -5.51 -16.63
C PRO A 129 -11.42 -6.67 -15.66
N TYR A 130 -11.91 -7.81 -16.13
CA TYR A 130 -12.21 -8.98 -15.31
C TYR A 130 -11.00 -9.88 -15.06
N LYS A 131 -9.87 -9.64 -15.75
CA LYS A 131 -8.63 -10.36 -15.49
C LYS A 131 -8.00 -9.90 -14.18
N TYR A 132 -7.17 -10.80 -13.64
CA TYR A 132 -6.51 -10.62 -12.35
C TYR A 132 -4.99 -10.61 -12.50
N LYS A 133 -4.34 -9.85 -11.64
CA LYS A 133 -2.89 -9.85 -11.42
C LYS A 133 -2.57 -10.43 -10.07
N SER A 134 -1.71 -11.44 -10.03
CA SER A 134 -1.18 -11.98 -8.77
C SER A 134 -0.10 -11.05 -8.23
N ILE A 135 -0.29 -10.56 -7.00
CA ILE A 135 0.60 -9.65 -6.29
C ILE A 135 1.08 -10.34 -5.02
N GLU A 136 2.36 -10.17 -4.68
CA GLU A 136 2.92 -10.65 -3.45
C GLU A 136 2.69 -9.63 -2.32
N LEU A 137 2.18 -10.13 -1.19
CA LEU A 137 1.99 -9.37 0.04
C LEU A 137 2.94 -9.91 1.11
N LYS A 138 3.63 -9.02 1.80
CA LYS A 138 4.50 -9.31 2.95
C LYS A 138 3.73 -9.24 4.27
N THR A 139 4.25 -9.88 5.31
CA THR A 139 3.65 -9.80 6.66
C THR A 139 3.67 -8.36 7.17
N PHE A 140 2.53 -7.89 7.69
CA PHE A 140 2.42 -6.59 8.32
C PHE A 140 3.14 -6.58 9.68
N PRO A 141 3.87 -5.51 10.03
CA PRO A 141 4.62 -5.44 11.28
C PRO A 141 3.68 -5.42 12.50
N LYS A 142 4.25 -5.81 13.66
CA LYS A 142 3.51 -5.86 14.93
C LYS A 142 3.91 -4.75 15.92
N LYS A 143 5.12 -4.21 15.75
CA LYS A 143 5.64 -3.13 16.62
C LYS A 143 5.10 -1.79 16.16
N LYS A 144 4.75 -0.92 17.13
CA LYS A 144 4.09 0.36 16.85
C LYS A 144 4.91 1.26 15.92
N ASN A 145 6.22 1.33 16.09
CA ASN A 145 7.08 2.16 15.24
C ASN A 145 7.14 1.62 13.81
N ASP A 146 7.32 0.31 13.65
CA ASP A 146 7.37 -0.33 12.33
C ASP A 146 6.03 -0.19 11.58
N ILE A 147 4.89 -0.15 12.32
CA ILE A 147 3.56 0.12 11.75
C ILE A 147 3.48 1.56 11.24
N ALA A 148 3.93 2.52 12.03
CA ALA A 148 3.98 3.93 11.63
C ALA A 148 4.88 4.12 10.39
N ASP A 149 6.04 3.46 10.38
CA ASP A 149 7.01 3.53 9.28
C ASP A 149 6.42 3.04 7.95
N VAL A 150 5.56 2.02 7.96
CA VAL A 150 4.87 1.57 6.72
C VAL A 150 4.11 2.73 6.08
N PHE A 151 3.32 3.46 6.85
CA PHE A 151 2.50 4.55 6.33
C PHE A 151 3.31 5.81 6.03
N LEU A 152 4.28 6.16 6.87
CA LEU A 152 5.18 7.30 6.65
C LEU A 152 6.01 7.11 5.37
N ASN A 153 6.58 5.92 5.16
CA ASN A 153 7.31 5.59 3.95
C ASN A 153 6.39 5.58 2.72
N PHE A 154 5.19 5.02 2.84
CA PHE A 154 4.21 5.06 1.76
C PHE A 154 3.88 6.49 1.35
N THR A 155 3.60 7.40 2.30
CA THR A 155 3.30 8.81 2.02
C THR A 155 4.48 9.52 1.36
N HIS A 156 5.70 9.25 1.83
CA HIS A 156 6.91 9.81 1.24
C HIS A 156 7.07 9.37 -0.23
N HIS A 157 7.03 8.06 -0.50
CA HIS A 157 7.16 7.52 -1.86
C HIS A 157 6.02 7.93 -2.78
N MET A 158 4.78 7.97 -2.27
CA MET A 158 3.62 8.44 -3.03
C MET A 158 3.81 9.88 -3.48
N ASN A 159 4.26 10.77 -2.59
CA ASN A 159 4.53 12.18 -2.93
C ASN A 159 5.64 12.31 -3.98
N MET A 160 6.72 11.55 -3.86
CA MET A 160 7.81 11.54 -4.84
C MET A 160 7.34 11.03 -6.22
N GLN A 161 6.47 10.03 -6.25
CA GLN A 161 6.01 9.42 -7.50
C GLN A 161 4.78 10.10 -8.11
N ARG A 162 4.19 11.07 -7.42
CA ARG A 162 2.93 11.71 -7.85
C ARG A 162 3.02 12.35 -9.24
N ALA A 163 4.15 12.98 -9.56
CA ALA A 163 4.41 13.55 -10.87
C ALA A 163 4.48 12.48 -11.98
N SER A 164 4.82 11.23 -11.61
CA SER A 164 4.95 10.12 -12.56
C SER A 164 3.63 9.47 -12.95
N ILE A 165 2.50 9.81 -12.30
CA ILE A 165 1.21 9.14 -12.56
C ILE A 165 0.82 9.26 -14.04
N ASN A 166 0.96 10.44 -14.62
CA ASN A 166 0.60 10.74 -16.01
C ASN A 166 1.80 10.76 -16.98
N SER A 167 3.02 10.47 -16.50
CA SER A 167 4.22 10.43 -17.34
C SER A 167 4.50 9.03 -17.86
N THR A 168 5.12 8.94 -19.04
CA THR A 168 5.69 7.67 -19.51
C THR A 168 6.94 7.36 -18.69
N PRO A 169 7.10 6.13 -18.16
CA PRO A 169 8.33 5.77 -17.45
C PRO A 169 9.55 5.91 -18.38
N VAL A 170 10.52 6.68 -17.93
CA VAL A 170 11.80 6.80 -18.62
C VAL A 170 12.64 5.56 -18.27
N THR A 171 13.03 4.78 -19.26
CA THR A 171 13.92 3.61 -19.08
C THR A 171 15.36 4.01 -19.34
N LEU A 172 16.34 3.27 -18.80
CA LEU A 172 17.75 3.49 -19.11
C LEU A 172 18.03 3.40 -20.62
N GLU A 173 17.34 2.50 -21.34
CA GLU A 173 17.43 2.40 -22.79
C GLU A 173 16.97 3.67 -23.50
N SER A 174 15.83 4.26 -23.05
CA SER A 174 15.34 5.54 -23.61
C SER A 174 16.27 6.70 -23.29
N LEU A 175 16.98 6.67 -22.16
CA LEU A 175 18.00 7.65 -21.82
C LEU A 175 19.24 7.50 -22.71
N CYS A 176 19.69 6.27 -22.98
CA CYS A 176 20.86 6.01 -23.83
C CYS A 176 20.62 6.38 -25.31
N THR A 177 19.37 6.43 -25.76
CA THR A 177 18.99 6.78 -27.14
C THR A 177 18.62 8.26 -27.32
N SER A 178 18.56 9.03 -26.24
CA SER A 178 18.21 10.45 -26.27
C SER A 178 19.44 11.33 -26.46
N ASP A 179 19.25 12.48 -27.12
CA ASP A 179 20.32 13.47 -27.35
C ASP A 179 20.90 13.95 -25.99
N PRO A 180 22.24 13.89 -25.77
CA PRO A 180 22.88 14.37 -24.55
C PRO A 180 22.53 15.81 -24.17
N ALA A 181 22.19 16.66 -25.12
CA ALA A 181 21.75 18.03 -24.87
C ALA A 181 20.43 18.14 -24.09
N GLN A 182 19.61 17.09 -24.09
CA GLN A 182 18.35 17.03 -23.33
C GLN A 182 18.53 16.71 -21.84
N PHE A 183 19.75 16.29 -21.45
CA PHE A 183 20.05 15.90 -20.05
C PHE A 183 20.50 17.05 -19.15
N SER A 184 20.74 18.22 -19.67
CA SER A 184 21.24 19.39 -18.90
C SER A 184 20.31 19.83 -17.76
N ASN A 185 19.05 19.35 -17.74
CA ASN A 185 18.01 19.72 -16.75
C ASN A 185 17.36 18.52 -16.07
N ILE A 186 17.97 17.33 -16.13
CA ILE A 186 17.42 16.13 -15.46
C ILE A 186 18.10 15.94 -14.12
N GLU A 187 17.40 16.23 -13.02
CA GLU A 187 17.77 15.76 -11.69
C GLU A 187 17.40 14.29 -11.53
N LEU A 188 18.40 13.42 -11.45
CA LEU A 188 18.23 12.00 -11.15
C LEU A 188 18.11 11.82 -9.64
N THR A 189 16.88 11.70 -9.14
CA THR A 189 16.64 11.29 -7.75
C THR A 189 16.58 9.76 -7.69
N MET A 190 17.66 9.13 -7.25
CA MET A 190 17.68 7.70 -6.97
C MET A 190 17.14 7.44 -5.57
N GLY A 191 15.93 6.93 -5.47
CA GLY A 191 15.37 6.42 -4.23
C GLY A 191 15.91 5.02 -3.94
N TYR A 192 16.82 4.88 -2.99
CA TYR A 192 17.22 3.57 -2.47
C TYR A 192 16.21 3.12 -1.41
N SER A 193 15.55 2.00 -1.62
CA SER A 193 14.92 1.27 -0.54
C SER A 193 16.03 0.52 0.21
N THR A 194 16.60 1.14 1.23
CA THR A 194 17.50 0.45 2.14
C THR A 194 16.67 -0.45 3.06
N THR A 195 16.51 -1.71 2.66
CA THR A 195 16.30 -2.78 3.63
C THR A 195 17.60 -2.92 4.41
N SER A 196 17.72 -2.22 5.54
CA SER A 196 18.81 -2.46 6.48
C SER A 196 18.68 -3.88 7.03
N ARG A 197 19.45 -4.79 6.45
CA ARG A 197 19.79 -6.06 7.10
C ARG A 197 20.84 -5.75 8.17
N ASN A 198 20.39 -5.53 9.39
CA ASN A 198 21.30 -5.66 10.54
C ASN A 198 21.44 -7.15 10.84
N TYR A 199 22.58 -7.72 10.43
CA TYR A 199 23.13 -8.93 11.01
C TYR A 199 23.83 -8.51 12.31
N GLN A 200 23.28 -8.90 13.44
CA GLN A 200 23.99 -9.36 14.63
C GLN A 200 23.09 -10.31 15.41
#